data_55b1623a0a4de35d355499ad58f7a70d
#
_entry.id   55b1623a0a4de35d355499ad58f7a70d
#
_cell.length_a   1.000
_cell.length_b   1.000
_cell.length_c   1.000
_cell.angle_alpha   90.00
_cell.angle_beta   90.00
_cell.angle_gamma   90.00
#
_symmetry.space_group_name_H-M   'P 1'
#
loop_
_entity.id
_entity.type
_entity.pdbx_description
1 polymer ?
#
loop_
_entity_poly.entity_id
_entity_poly.type
_entity_poly.pdbx_seq_one_letter_code
_entity_poly.pdbx_strand_id
1 'polypeptide(L)'
;NFDYLDKLLQSLQPAEILFSKKDQSIFKEHFGQGFYSYGLDSWIFDAPYANDLLLKQFQTQTLKGFGMEGQSKSIIAAGAILHYLKETEHPHLQHIHSISPIQREDILWMDKFTIRNLELIGNGADKKGLLEILDHTKSPMGARLLKRWLIFPLQSIAQINARLNAVDYLIQSKEERTQSSALIESCGDLERLASKLASRKIQPRELQQLGKSLEAVASVKSIYAECKNEYLHQLSNQLTNCEVAKEKISTTLLDQPPATTVKGGFIRDGIHTELDELRNISSGGKEYLAQLQNNEALQTGISSLKIGYNNVYGYYLEVTHAH
;
A
#
# COMPACT_ATOMS: atom_id res chain seq x y z
N ASN A 1 -30.89 1.36 -3.13
CA ASN A 1 -30.93 2.43 -4.10
C ASN A 1 -29.73 2.30 -5.03
N PHE A 2 -29.98 1.97 -6.31
CA PHE A 2 -28.95 1.75 -7.31
C PHE A 2 -28.15 3.03 -7.61
N ASP A 3 -28.79 4.21 -7.57
CA ASP A 3 -28.09 5.48 -7.73
C ASP A 3 -27.00 5.73 -6.67
N TYR A 4 -27.20 5.21 -5.47
CA TYR A 4 -26.18 5.28 -4.42
C TYR A 4 -25.00 4.38 -4.71
N LEU A 5 -25.28 3.15 -5.15
CA LEU A 5 -24.22 2.18 -5.50
C LEU A 5 -23.42 2.68 -6.71
N ASP A 6 -24.09 3.20 -7.74
CA ASP A 6 -23.42 3.74 -8.93
C ASP A 6 -22.44 4.86 -8.54
N LYS A 7 -22.84 5.76 -7.64
CA LYS A 7 -21.96 6.82 -7.13
C LYS A 7 -20.78 6.29 -6.33
N LEU A 8 -21.00 5.33 -5.44
CA LEU A 8 -19.92 4.70 -4.70
C LEU A 8 -18.94 4.04 -5.64
N LEU A 9 -19.41 3.31 -6.64
CA LEU A 9 -18.58 2.63 -7.62
C LEU A 9 -17.77 3.62 -8.46
N GLN A 10 -18.38 4.71 -8.90
CA GLN A 10 -17.66 5.75 -9.63
C GLN A 10 -16.65 6.50 -8.78
N SER A 11 -16.95 6.69 -7.51
CA SER A 11 -16.03 7.33 -6.57
C SER A 11 -14.86 6.44 -6.16
N LEU A 12 -15.17 5.20 -5.78
CA LEU A 12 -14.17 4.25 -5.31
C LEU A 12 -13.33 3.69 -6.45
N GLN A 13 -13.90 3.64 -7.67
CA GLN A 13 -13.28 3.02 -8.86
C GLN A 13 -12.65 1.66 -8.53
N PRO A 14 -13.44 0.71 -7.99
CA PRO A 14 -12.92 -0.57 -7.58
C PRO A 14 -12.31 -1.30 -8.79
N ALA A 15 -11.21 -2.02 -8.55
CA ALA A 15 -10.59 -2.85 -9.56
C ALA A 15 -11.52 -4.01 -9.99
N GLU A 16 -12.34 -4.49 -9.06
CA GLU A 16 -13.28 -5.58 -9.27
C GLU A 16 -14.52 -5.43 -8.39
N ILE A 17 -15.69 -5.83 -8.90
CA ILE A 17 -16.95 -5.83 -8.17
C ILE A 17 -17.45 -7.27 -8.04
N LEU A 18 -17.77 -7.66 -6.81
CA LEU A 18 -18.35 -8.96 -6.52
C LEU A 18 -19.88 -8.86 -6.44
N PHE A 19 -20.59 -9.77 -7.05
CA PHE A 19 -22.05 -9.84 -6.99
C PHE A 19 -22.54 -11.30 -6.92
N SER A 20 -23.77 -11.50 -6.46
CA SER A 20 -24.39 -12.82 -6.48
C SER A 20 -24.80 -13.22 -7.90
N LYS A 21 -24.45 -14.42 -8.36
CA LYS A 21 -24.84 -14.94 -9.67
C LYS A 21 -26.36 -14.84 -9.92
N LYS A 22 -27.18 -14.88 -8.86
CA LYS A 22 -28.62 -14.66 -8.96
C LYS A 22 -29.01 -13.27 -9.49
N ASP A 23 -28.18 -12.26 -9.14
CA ASP A 23 -28.48 -10.87 -9.45
C ASP A 23 -27.74 -10.37 -10.70
N GLN A 24 -27.20 -11.28 -11.51
CA GLN A 24 -26.41 -10.96 -12.69
C GLN A 24 -27.16 -10.09 -13.71
N SER A 25 -28.43 -10.37 -13.94
CA SER A 25 -29.27 -9.59 -14.85
C SER A 25 -29.48 -8.17 -14.36
N ILE A 26 -29.81 -8.03 -13.07
CA ILE A 26 -30.01 -6.73 -12.40
C ILE A 26 -28.70 -5.92 -12.39
N PHE A 27 -27.58 -6.59 -12.09
CA PHE A 27 -26.28 -5.93 -12.10
C PHE A 27 -25.92 -5.38 -13.49
N LYS A 28 -26.10 -6.19 -14.53
CA LYS A 28 -25.81 -5.79 -15.93
C LYS A 28 -26.71 -4.66 -16.40
N GLU A 29 -27.99 -4.67 -16.02
CA GLU A 29 -28.97 -3.64 -16.40
C GLU A 29 -28.60 -2.28 -15.79
N HIS A 30 -28.21 -2.24 -14.51
CA HIS A 30 -27.97 -0.98 -13.80
C HIS A 30 -26.54 -0.45 -13.92
N PHE A 31 -25.52 -1.32 -14.01
CA PHE A 31 -24.12 -0.91 -13.99
C PHE A 31 -23.38 -1.18 -15.31
N GLY A 32 -24.02 -1.91 -16.23
CA GLY A 32 -23.49 -2.17 -17.56
C GLY A 32 -22.18 -2.95 -17.55
N GLN A 33 -21.33 -2.70 -18.58
CA GLN A 33 -20.04 -3.37 -18.74
C GLN A 33 -18.86 -2.46 -18.29
N GLY A 34 -19.15 -1.37 -17.57
CA GLY A 34 -18.14 -0.37 -17.19
C GLY A 34 -17.15 -0.80 -16.10
N PHE A 35 -17.40 -1.95 -15.46
CA PHE A 35 -16.59 -2.45 -14.36
C PHE A 35 -16.21 -3.90 -14.58
N TYR A 36 -14.98 -4.26 -14.20
CA TYR A 36 -14.62 -5.66 -14.07
C TYR A 36 -15.42 -6.27 -12.91
N SER A 37 -16.09 -7.37 -13.15
CA SER A 37 -17.02 -7.93 -12.16
C SER A 37 -16.99 -9.45 -12.15
N TYR A 38 -17.13 -10.03 -10.95
CA TYR A 38 -17.09 -11.47 -10.75
C TYR A 38 -18.31 -11.96 -9.96
N GLY A 39 -18.99 -12.97 -10.50
CA GLY A 39 -20.18 -13.55 -9.88
C GLY A 39 -19.83 -14.68 -8.92
N LEU A 40 -20.23 -14.53 -7.67
CA LEU A 40 -20.10 -15.54 -6.62
C LEU A 40 -21.40 -16.33 -6.43
N ASP A 41 -21.30 -17.53 -5.89
CA ASP A 41 -22.44 -18.35 -5.59
C ASP A 41 -23.31 -17.75 -4.48
N SER A 42 -24.62 -17.97 -4.56
CA SER A 42 -25.59 -17.25 -3.73
C SER A 42 -25.46 -17.54 -2.23
N TRP A 43 -24.99 -18.74 -1.86
CA TRP A 43 -24.80 -19.13 -0.46
C TRP A 43 -23.72 -18.30 0.25
N ILE A 44 -22.78 -17.71 -0.51
CA ILE A 44 -21.73 -16.84 0.04
C ILE A 44 -22.34 -15.55 0.61
N PHE A 45 -23.49 -15.14 0.09
CA PHE A 45 -24.25 -13.97 0.53
C PHE A 45 -25.26 -14.31 1.64
N ASP A 46 -25.06 -15.40 2.35
CA ASP A 46 -25.86 -15.77 3.52
C ASP A 46 -25.40 -14.98 4.76
N ALA A 47 -26.37 -14.43 5.51
CA ALA A 47 -26.04 -13.55 6.64
C ALA A 47 -25.34 -14.27 7.81
N PRO A 48 -25.77 -15.45 8.28
CA PRO A 48 -25.06 -16.26 9.25
C PRO A 48 -23.63 -16.58 8.81
N TYR A 49 -23.44 -17.06 7.59
CA TYR A 49 -22.13 -17.38 7.06
C TYR A 49 -21.18 -16.17 7.04
N ALA A 50 -21.65 -15.04 6.51
CA ALA A 50 -20.88 -13.82 6.45
C ALA A 50 -20.48 -13.29 7.84
N ASN A 51 -21.43 -13.35 8.80
CA ASN A 51 -21.18 -12.94 10.17
C ASN A 51 -20.12 -13.83 10.84
N ASP A 52 -20.24 -15.15 10.73
CA ASP A 52 -19.27 -16.09 11.31
C ASP A 52 -17.86 -15.91 10.72
N LEU A 53 -17.79 -15.63 9.42
CA LEU A 53 -16.53 -15.39 8.72
C LEU A 53 -15.83 -14.14 9.24
N LEU A 54 -16.57 -13.05 9.47
CA LEU A 54 -16.05 -11.79 10.00
C LEU A 54 -15.69 -11.90 11.48
N LEU A 55 -16.48 -12.60 12.30
CA LEU A 55 -16.17 -12.85 13.71
C LEU A 55 -14.85 -13.62 13.86
N LYS A 56 -14.65 -14.64 13.03
CA LYS A 56 -13.38 -15.39 13.00
C LYS A 56 -12.21 -14.52 12.52
N GLN A 57 -12.43 -13.68 11.53
CA GLN A 57 -11.39 -12.79 11.00
C GLN A 57 -10.92 -11.77 12.03
N PHE A 58 -11.85 -11.13 12.75
CA PHE A 58 -11.56 -10.09 13.73
C PHE A 58 -11.32 -10.63 15.14
N GLN A 59 -11.38 -11.97 15.33
CA GLN A 59 -11.19 -12.65 16.61
C GLN A 59 -12.09 -12.07 17.71
N THR A 60 -13.36 -11.82 17.41
CA THR A 60 -14.35 -11.21 18.30
C THR A 60 -15.62 -12.06 18.38
N GLN A 61 -16.39 -11.87 19.46
CA GLN A 61 -17.68 -12.54 19.63
C GLN A 61 -18.86 -11.74 19.04
N THR A 62 -18.66 -10.46 18.74
CA THR A 62 -19.71 -9.59 18.22
C THR A 62 -19.12 -8.46 17.36
N LEU A 63 -19.86 -8.07 16.33
CA LEU A 63 -19.50 -6.93 15.47
C LEU A 63 -20.03 -5.58 15.99
N LYS A 64 -20.63 -5.54 17.18
CA LYS A 64 -21.15 -4.29 17.79
C LYS A 64 -20.06 -3.25 17.99
N GLY A 65 -18.89 -3.65 18.45
CA GLY A 65 -17.75 -2.77 18.68
C GLY A 65 -17.23 -2.06 17.40
N PHE A 66 -17.60 -2.57 16.23
CA PHE A 66 -17.30 -2.00 14.93
C PHE A 66 -18.44 -1.13 14.35
N GLY A 67 -19.51 -0.88 15.12
CA GLY A 67 -20.66 -0.11 14.66
C GLY A 67 -21.52 -0.82 13.61
N MET A 68 -21.43 -2.16 13.52
CA MET A 68 -22.13 -2.95 12.51
C MET A 68 -23.48 -3.52 13.00
N GLU A 69 -23.95 -3.11 14.17
CA GLU A 69 -25.26 -3.56 14.71
C GLU A 69 -26.39 -3.12 13.76
N GLY A 70 -27.25 -4.05 13.38
CA GLY A 70 -28.36 -3.79 12.44
C GLY A 70 -27.94 -3.64 10.97
N GLN A 71 -26.65 -3.70 10.63
CA GLN A 71 -26.11 -3.52 9.28
C GLN A 71 -25.97 -4.85 8.50
N SER A 72 -27.02 -5.67 8.49
CA SER A 72 -26.98 -7.02 7.88
C SER A 72 -26.45 -7.03 6.45
N LYS A 73 -26.88 -6.08 5.59
CA LYS A 73 -26.42 -6.01 4.19
C LYS A 73 -24.92 -5.69 4.08
N SER A 74 -24.41 -4.82 4.94
CA SER A 74 -23.00 -4.48 4.98
C SER A 74 -22.15 -5.66 5.47
N ILE A 75 -22.64 -6.41 6.46
CA ILE A 75 -22.01 -7.64 6.95
C ILE A 75 -21.92 -8.68 5.83
N ILE A 76 -23.02 -8.90 5.09
CA ILE A 76 -23.05 -9.83 3.95
C ILE A 76 -22.03 -9.42 2.88
N ALA A 77 -22.01 -8.17 2.50
CA ALA A 77 -21.08 -7.67 1.48
C ALA A 77 -19.61 -7.83 1.91
N ALA A 78 -19.28 -7.48 3.16
CA ALA A 78 -17.94 -7.64 3.69
C ALA A 78 -17.52 -9.12 3.82
N GLY A 79 -18.45 -9.99 4.24
CA GLY A 79 -18.23 -11.42 4.30
C GLY A 79 -17.94 -12.03 2.92
N ALA A 80 -18.68 -11.61 1.88
CA ALA A 80 -18.44 -12.05 0.51
C ALA A 80 -17.06 -11.63 -0.02
N ILE A 81 -16.61 -10.40 0.29
CA ILE A 81 -15.26 -9.93 -0.04
C ILE A 81 -14.21 -10.79 0.67
N LEU A 82 -14.39 -11.03 1.96
CA LEU A 82 -13.44 -11.83 2.74
C LEU A 82 -13.37 -13.29 2.26
N HIS A 83 -14.51 -13.86 1.88
CA HIS A 83 -14.58 -15.19 1.28
C HIS A 83 -13.79 -15.24 -0.04
N TYR A 84 -14.06 -14.32 -0.95
CA TYR A 84 -13.37 -14.21 -2.23
C TYR A 84 -11.85 -14.07 -2.08
N LEU A 85 -11.40 -13.22 -1.16
CA LEU A 85 -9.97 -13.06 -0.87
C LEU A 85 -9.32 -14.36 -0.36
N LYS A 86 -10.05 -15.17 0.42
CA LYS A 86 -9.55 -16.47 0.88
C LYS A 86 -9.48 -17.50 -0.24
N GLU A 87 -10.46 -17.53 -1.13
CA GLU A 87 -10.48 -18.44 -2.29
C GLU A 87 -9.42 -18.09 -3.35
N THR A 88 -9.12 -16.82 -3.52
CA THR A 88 -8.11 -16.35 -4.50
C THR A 88 -6.68 -16.41 -3.95
N GLU A 89 -6.42 -17.33 -3.03
CA GLU A 89 -5.09 -17.61 -2.48
C GLU A 89 -4.37 -16.39 -1.90
N HIS A 90 -5.09 -15.53 -1.19
CA HIS A 90 -4.48 -14.48 -0.39
C HIS A 90 -4.25 -15.01 1.05
N PRO A 91 -3.11 -15.68 1.34
CA PRO A 91 -2.92 -16.39 2.60
C PRO A 91 -2.76 -15.45 3.81
N HIS A 92 -2.49 -14.18 3.57
CA HIS A 92 -2.15 -13.22 4.62
C HIS A 92 -3.19 -12.11 4.75
N LEU A 93 -4.39 -12.46 5.26
CA LEU A 93 -5.49 -11.51 5.50
C LEU A 93 -5.51 -10.95 6.93
N GLN A 94 -4.53 -11.27 7.77
CA GLN A 94 -4.47 -10.87 9.19
C GLN A 94 -4.42 -9.35 9.39
N HIS A 95 -3.96 -8.61 8.38
CA HIS A 95 -3.95 -7.15 8.38
C HIS A 95 -5.35 -6.52 8.26
N ILE A 96 -6.35 -7.29 7.82
CA ILE A 96 -7.76 -6.86 7.81
C ILE A 96 -8.32 -7.14 9.20
N HIS A 97 -8.27 -6.15 10.07
CA HIS A 97 -8.62 -6.26 11.49
C HIS A 97 -9.80 -5.39 11.91
N SER A 98 -10.38 -4.63 10.99
CA SER A 98 -11.51 -3.74 11.28
C SER A 98 -12.47 -3.63 10.10
N ILE A 99 -13.70 -3.27 10.41
CA ILE A 99 -14.76 -2.91 9.46
C ILE A 99 -15.50 -1.70 10.01
N SER A 100 -15.88 -0.79 9.14
CA SER A 100 -16.68 0.38 9.53
C SER A 100 -17.77 0.66 8.50
N PRO A 101 -18.96 1.11 8.93
CA PRO A 101 -20.00 1.51 8.01
C PRO A 101 -19.62 2.83 7.31
N ILE A 102 -20.02 2.98 6.06
CA ILE A 102 -19.96 4.27 5.37
C ILE A 102 -21.15 5.11 5.87
N GLN A 103 -20.87 6.11 6.70
CA GLN A 103 -21.90 7.02 7.23
C GLN A 103 -22.31 8.04 6.18
N ARG A 104 -23.62 8.26 6.04
CA ARG A 104 -24.20 9.17 5.04
C ARG A 104 -24.42 10.60 5.55
N GLU A 105 -24.46 10.77 6.87
CA GLU A 105 -25.12 11.92 7.50
C GLU A 105 -24.36 13.24 7.37
N ASP A 106 -23.03 13.18 7.10
CA ASP A 106 -22.18 14.37 7.09
C ASP A 106 -21.73 14.85 5.70
N ILE A 107 -22.24 14.23 4.62
CA ILE A 107 -21.82 14.56 3.26
C ILE A 107 -22.97 15.02 2.37
N LEU A 108 -22.73 16.06 1.57
CA LEU A 108 -23.63 16.49 0.52
C LEU A 108 -23.69 15.45 -0.59
N TRP A 109 -24.89 14.97 -0.82
CA TRP A 109 -25.12 13.94 -1.82
C TRP A 109 -25.29 14.55 -3.22
N MET A 110 -24.40 14.19 -4.14
CA MET A 110 -24.51 14.57 -5.55
C MET A 110 -24.69 13.32 -6.42
N ASP A 111 -25.52 13.38 -7.47
CA ASP A 111 -25.65 12.28 -8.44
C ASP A 111 -24.58 12.34 -9.54
N LYS A 112 -24.45 11.28 -10.33
CA LYS A 112 -23.45 11.21 -11.39
C LYS A 112 -23.64 12.31 -12.46
N PHE A 113 -24.86 12.71 -12.72
CA PHE A 113 -25.16 13.78 -13.67
C PHE A 113 -24.68 15.11 -13.12
N THR A 114 -24.91 15.38 -11.84
CA THR A 114 -24.40 16.56 -11.15
C THR A 114 -22.87 16.60 -11.18
N ILE A 115 -22.19 15.51 -10.81
CA ILE A 115 -20.72 15.41 -10.85
C ILE A 115 -20.19 15.66 -12.25
N ARG A 116 -20.86 15.10 -13.28
CA ARG A 116 -20.50 15.28 -14.68
C ARG A 116 -20.79 16.68 -15.19
N ASN A 117 -21.97 17.23 -14.90
CA ASN A 117 -22.39 18.55 -15.38
C ASN A 117 -21.61 19.68 -14.72
N LEU A 118 -21.20 19.50 -13.46
CA LEU A 118 -20.28 20.40 -12.78
C LEU A 118 -18.82 20.20 -13.19
N GLU A 119 -18.55 19.24 -14.08
CA GLU A 119 -17.19 18.90 -14.55
C GLU A 119 -16.20 18.71 -13.39
N LEU A 120 -16.65 18.09 -12.29
CA LEU A 120 -15.81 17.89 -11.10
C LEU A 120 -14.63 16.97 -11.39
N ILE A 121 -14.80 15.97 -12.27
CA ILE A 121 -13.78 15.03 -12.72
C ILE A 121 -13.76 15.01 -14.23
N GLY A 122 -12.57 15.02 -14.82
CA GLY A 122 -12.39 14.96 -16.25
C GLY A 122 -12.94 13.67 -16.87
N ASN A 123 -13.59 13.79 -18.01
CA ASN A 123 -14.12 12.67 -18.79
C ASN A 123 -13.19 12.31 -19.95
N GLY A 124 -12.08 11.58 -19.66
CA GLY A 124 -11.13 11.13 -20.66
C GLY A 124 -9.91 12.06 -20.83
N ALA A 125 -9.00 11.71 -21.72
CA ALA A 125 -7.69 12.35 -21.88
C ALA A 125 -7.75 13.83 -22.28
N ASP A 126 -8.82 14.27 -22.93
CA ASP A 126 -8.92 15.62 -23.53
C ASP A 126 -9.77 16.62 -22.74
N LYS A 127 -10.45 16.20 -21.66
CA LYS A 127 -11.31 17.09 -20.87
C LYS A 127 -10.85 17.09 -19.41
N LYS A 128 -10.19 18.21 -19.06
CA LYS A 128 -9.81 18.49 -17.67
C LYS A 128 -11.06 18.93 -16.88
N GLY A 129 -11.34 18.28 -15.76
CA GLY A 129 -12.32 18.72 -14.80
C GLY A 129 -11.70 19.60 -13.73
N LEU A 130 -12.53 19.99 -12.76
CA LEU A 130 -12.09 20.81 -11.63
C LEU A 130 -10.99 20.13 -10.80
N LEU A 131 -11.06 18.79 -10.63
CA LEU A 131 -10.05 18.02 -9.89
C LEU A 131 -8.66 18.21 -10.49
N GLU A 132 -8.51 18.06 -11.81
CA GLU A 132 -7.22 18.15 -12.50
C GLU A 132 -6.62 19.56 -12.46
N ILE A 133 -7.45 20.57 -12.22
CA ILE A 133 -6.99 21.98 -12.04
C ILE A 133 -6.56 22.22 -10.59
N LEU A 134 -7.29 21.63 -9.62
CA LEU A 134 -7.05 21.84 -8.19
C LEU A 134 -5.97 20.91 -7.61
N ASP A 135 -5.64 19.80 -8.29
CA ASP A 135 -4.71 18.82 -7.76
C ASP A 135 -3.27 19.30 -7.82
N HIS A 136 -2.85 19.92 -6.72
CA HIS A 136 -1.47 20.26 -6.41
C HIS A 136 -0.93 19.44 -5.24
N THR A 137 -1.57 18.30 -4.96
CA THR A 137 -1.19 17.44 -3.85
C THR A 137 0.23 16.89 -4.02
N LYS A 138 0.92 16.69 -2.88
CA LYS A 138 2.31 16.26 -2.85
C LYS A 138 2.47 14.75 -2.67
N SER A 139 1.38 14.03 -2.51
CA SER A 139 1.40 12.57 -2.34
C SER A 139 0.23 11.89 -3.05
N PRO A 140 0.39 10.63 -3.50
CA PRO A 140 -0.71 9.88 -4.11
C PRO A 140 -1.90 9.69 -3.16
N MET A 141 -1.67 9.57 -1.86
CA MET A 141 -2.72 9.51 -0.83
C MET A 141 -3.50 10.83 -0.76
N GLY A 142 -2.80 11.97 -0.85
CA GLY A 142 -3.41 13.30 -0.89
C GLY A 142 -4.29 13.47 -2.13
N ALA A 143 -3.83 13.05 -3.30
CA ALA A 143 -4.63 13.10 -4.54
C ALA A 143 -5.93 12.28 -4.41
N ARG A 144 -5.86 11.07 -3.86
CA ARG A 144 -7.06 10.26 -3.60
C ARG A 144 -8.01 10.93 -2.61
N LEU A 145 -7.47 11.55 -1.56
CA LEU A 145 -8.27 12.27 -0.56
C LEU A 145 -8.93 13.52 -1.17
N LEU A 146 -8.21 14.31 -1.96
CA LEU A 146 -8.75 15.47 -2.64
C LEU A 146 -9.92 15.10 -3.57
N LYS A 147 -9.73 14.05 -4.38
CA LYS A 147 -10.79 13.49 -5.22
C LYS A 147 -12.02 13.11 -4.39
N ARG A 148 -11.82 12.43 -3.26
CA ARG A 148 -12.89 12.04 -2.36
C ARG A 148 -13.61 13.25 -1.76
N TRP A 149 -12.90 14.30 -1.34
CA TRP A 149 -13.48 15.51 -0.80
C TRP A 149 -14.32 16.27 -1.82
N LEU A 150 -13.89 16.27 -3.07
CA LEU A 150 -14.60 16.93 -4.15
C LEU A 150 -15.92 16.23 -4.50
N ILE A 151 -15.93 14.90 -4.47
CA ILE A 151 -17.12 14.09 -4.79
C ILE A 151 -18.09 13.99 -3.59
N PHE A 152 -17.55 14.02 -2.37
CA PHE A 152 -18.28 13.90 -1.11
C PHE A 152 -17.99 15.12 -0.22
N PRO A 153 -18.47 16.32 -0.60
CA PRO A 153 -18.27 17.50 0.21
C PRO A 153 -19.05 17.38 1.51
N LEU A 154 -18.51 17.98 2.57
CA LEU A 154 -19.14 18.00 3.89
C LEU A 154 -20.39 18.86 3.92
N GLN A 155 -21.34 18.50 4.79
CA GLN A 155 -22.52 19.32 5.14
C GLN A 155 -22.37 19.98 6.50
N SER A 156 -21.59 19.40 7.40
CA SER A 156 -21.39 19.94 8.74
C SER A 156 -20.60 21.24 8.71
N ILE A 157 -21.23 22.36 9.07
CA ILE A 157 -20.60 23.69 9.15
C ILE A 157 -19.38 23.65 10.07
N ALA A 158 -19.47 22.93 11.20
CA ALA A 158 -18.37 22.82 12.15
C ALA A 158 -17.12 22.16 11.50
N GLN A 159 -17.31 21.06 10.77
CA GLN A 159 -16.21 20.36 10.08
C GLN A 159 -15.66 21.19 8.91
N ILE A 160 -16.51 21.89 8.17
CA ILE A 160 -16.09 22.80 7.10
C ILE A 160 -15.22 23.91 7.67
N ASN A 161 -15.68 24.59 8.73
CA ASN A 161 -14.94 25.66 9.36
C ASN A 161 -13.61 25.16 9.97
N ALA A 162 -13.57 23.98 10.56
CA ALA A 162 -12.33 23.39 11.06
C ALA A 162 -11.28 23.23 9.94
N ARG A 163 -11.68 22.76 8.76
CA ARG A 163 -10.78 22.67 7.58
C ARG A 163 -10.37 24.04 7.06
N LEU A 164 -11.30 24.97 6.95
CA LEU A 164 -11.01 26.34 6.50
C LEU A 164 -10.03 27.05 7.45
N ASN A 165 -10.22 26.92 8.76
CA ASN A 165 -9.30 27.46 9.78
C ASN A 165 -7.91 26.83 9.68
N ALA A 166 -7.82 25.54 9.35
CA ALA A 166 -6.53 24.88 9.10
C ALA A 166 -5.84 25.44 7.85
N VAL A 167 -6.60 25.69 6.78
CA VAL A 167 -6.05 26.31 5.56
C VAL A 167 -5.55 27.73 5.86
N ASP A 168 -6.34 28.54 6.57
CA ASP A 168 -5.95 29.91 6.97
C ASP A 168 -4.67 29.89 7.82
N TYR A 169 -4.60 29.00 8.81
CA TYR A 169 -3.39 28.80 9.62
C TYR A 169 -2.16 28.48 8.76
N LEU A 170 -2.30 27.56 7.80
CA LEU A 170 -1.21 27.16 6.91
C LEU A 170 -0.80 28.26 5.93
N ILE A 171 -1.71 29.15 5.55
CA ILE A 171 -1.38 30.34 4.74
C ILE A 171 -0.48 31.28 5.54
N GLN A 172 -0.79 31.48 6.82
CA GLN A 172 -0.05 32.37 7.71
C GLN A 172 1.26 31.75 8.17
N SER A 173 1.32 30.44 8.42
CA SER A 173 2.49 29.69 8.89
C SER A 173 3.31 29.14 7.72
N LYS A 174 3.95 30.02 6.95
CA LYS A 174 4.67 29.66 5.72
C LYS A 174 5.79 28.64 5.94
N GLU A 175 6.52 28.76 7.06
CA GLU A 175 7.63 27.87 7.37
C GLU A 175 7.16 26.43 7.62
N GLU A 176 6.19 26.24 8.53
CA GLU A 176 5.61 24.93 8.84
C GLU A 176 4.98 24.30 7.59
N ARG A 177 4.28 25.10 6.78
CA ARG A 177 3.69 24.64 5.50
C ARG A 177 4.76 24.15 4.55
N THR A 178 5.88 24.88 4.39
CA THR A 178 6.95 24.50 3.46
C THR A 178 7.66 23.24 3.93
N GLN A 179 7.97 23.14 5.21
CA GLN A 179 8.62 21.97 5.80
C GLN A 179 7.73 20.72 5.69
N SER A 180 6.47 20.82 6.11
CA SER A 180 5.54 19.70 6.02
C SER A 180 5.27 19.28 4.57
N SER A 181 5.18 20.24 3.63
CA SER A 181 5.01 19.95 2.20
C SER A 181 6.19 19.13 1.65
N ALA A 182 7.43 19.49 1.98
CA ALA A 182 8.62 18.75 1.56
C ALA A 182 8.67 17.34 2.16
N LEU A 183 8.31 17.20 3.43
CA LEU A 183 8.21 15.90 4.10
C LEU A 183 7.13 15.01 3.46
N ILE A 184 5.95 15.55 3.19
CA ILE A 184 4.86 14.81 2.51
C ILE A 184 5.27 14.39 1.10
N GLU A 185 5.98 15.25 0.37
CA GLU A 185 6.51 14.95 -0.98
C GLU A 185 7.53 13.81 -0.95
N SER A 186 8.33 13.71 0.11
CA SER A 186 9.29 12.61 0.32
C SER A 186 8.61 11.29 0.71
N CYS A 187 7.38 11.33 1.24
CA CYS A 187 6.62 10.13 1.56
C CYS A 187 6.26 9.39 0.27
N GLY A 188 6.49 8.09 0.27
CA GLY A 188 5.91 7.20 -0.73
C GLY A 188 4.40 7.04 -0.54
N ASP A 189 3.80 6.20 -1.36
CA ASP A 189 2.42 5.79 -1.17
C ASP A 189 2.31 4.78 0.00
N LEU A 190 2.15 5.30 1.22
CA LEU A 190 2.09 4.49 2.46
C LEU A 190 0.98 3.44 2.42
N GLU A 191 -0.19 3.77 1.88
CA GLU A 191 -1.30 2.81 1.76
C GLU A 191 -0.91 1.62 0.89
N ARG A 192 -0.26 1.88 -0.24
CA ARG A 192 0.21 0.85 -1.15
C ARG A 192 1.37 0.05 -0.55
N LEU A 193 2.32 0.72 0.10
CA LEU A 193 3.45 0.06 0.75
C LEU A 193 2.99 -0.82 1.91
N ALA A 194 2.06 -0.35 2.74
CA ALA A 194 1.47 -1.13 3.82
C ALA A 194 0.71 -2.36 3.31
N SER A 195 -0.06 -2.21 2.23
CA SER A 195 -0.77 -3.32 1.59
C SER A 195 0.20 -4.38 1.05
N LYS A 196 1.31 -3.96 0.39
CA LYS A 196 2.35 -4.88 -0.08
C LYS A 196 3.09 -5.57 1.07
N LEU A 197 3.34 -4.85 2.17
CA LEU A 197 3.94 -5.43 3.38
C LEU A 197 3.03 -6.49 3.98
N ALA A 198 1.75 -6.17 4.17
CA ALA A 198 0.76 -7.09 4.73
C ALA A 198 0.61 -8.36 3.87
N SER A 199 0.63 -8.24 2.56
CA SER A 199 0.58 -9.35 1.60
C SER A 199 1.93 -10.05 1.37
N ARG A 200 3.00 -9.65 2.06
CA ARG A 200 4.39 -10.16 1.91
C ARG A 200 4.95 -10.05 0.49
N LYS A 201 4.46 -9.09 -0.28
CA LYS A 201 4.90 -8.81 -1.66
C LYS A 201 5.82 -7.59 -1.77
N ILE A 202 6.15 -6.97 -0.64
CA ILE A 202 7.03 -5.80 -0.60
C ILE A 202 8.46 -6.20 -0.97
N GLN A 203 9.12 -5.36 -1.79
CA GLN A 203 10.52 -5.55 -2.19
C GLN A 203 11.46 -4.74 -1.28
N PRO A 204 12.77 -5.08 -1.21
CA PRO A 204 13.70 -4.43 -0.29
C PRO A 204 13.74 -2.91 -0.43
N ARG A 205 13.74 -2.38 -1.66
CA ARG A 205 13.73 -0.94 -1.93
C ARG A 205 12.42 -0.27 -1.51
N GLU A 206 11.30 -0.96 -1.67
CA GLU A 206 9.99 -0.48 -1.23
C GLU A 206 9.89 -0.47 0.31
N LEU A 207 10.48 -1.48 0.97
CA LEU A 207 10.54 -1.54 2.44
C LEU A 207 11.42 -0.40 3.01
N GLN A 208 12.53 -0.10 2.34
CA GLN A 208 13.37 1.05 2.71
C GLN A 208 12.60 2.38 2.51
N GLN A 209 11.84 2.52 1.41
CA GLN A 209 10.98 3.68 1.21
C GLN A 209 9.90 3.80 2.29
N LEU A 210 9.34 2.68 2.75
CA LEU A 210 8.41 2.67 3.88
C LEU A 210 9.08 3.21 5.15
N GLY A 211 10.29 2.78 5.47
CA GLY A 211 11.07 3.30 6.61
C GLY A 211 11.26 4.82 6.55
N LYS A 212 11.71 5.34 5.40
CA LYS A 212 11.86 6.79 5.17
C LYS A 212 10.53 7.55 5.29
N SER A 213 9.45 6.95 4.80
CA SER A 213 8.12 7.55 4.92
C SER A 213 7.63 7.62 6.37
N LEU A 214 7.90 6.60 7.18
CA LEU A 214 7.58 6.62 8.62
C LEU A 214 8.39 7.68 9.37
N GLU A 215 9.62 7.93 8.97
CA GLU A 215 10.45 9.02 9.51
C GLU A 215 9.87 10.40 9.15
N ALA A 216 9.46 10.57 7.90
CA ALA A 216 8.79 11.80 7.48
C ALA A 216 7.46 12.02 8.21
N VAL A 217 6.66 10.97 8.44
CA VAL A 217 5.43 11.04 9.25
C VAL A 217 5.73 11.50 10.68
N ALA A 218 6.76 10.94 11.33
CA ALA A 218 7.15 11.37 12.67
C ALA A 218 7.56 12.85 12.70
N SER A 219 8.27 13.32 11.68
CA SER A 219 8.66 14.73 11.54
C SER A 219 7.43 15.64 11.31
N VAL A 220 6.48 15.25 10.47
CA VAL A 220 5.22 15.99 10.27
C VAL A 220 4.43 16.06 11.58
N LYS A 221 4.36 14.95 12.33
CA LYS A 221 3.73 14.93 13.66
C LYS A 221 4.36 15.96 14.59
N SER A 222 5.69 16.03 14.64
CA SER A 222 6.41 16.97 15.51
C SER A 222 6.13 18.44 15.14
N ILE A 223 6.01 18.77 13.84
CA ILE A 223 5.69 20.14 13.40
C ILE A 223 4.34 20.60 13.94
N TYR A 224 3.34 19.72 13.97
CA TYR A 224 1.98 20.10 14.36
C TYR A 224 1.60 19.67 15.80
N ALA A 225 2.51 19.08 16.57
CA ALA A 225 2.25 18.62 17.92
C ALA A 225 1.86 19.75 18.88
N GLU A 226 2.43 20.94 18.69
CA GLU A 226 2.17 22.12 19.53
C GLU A 226 1.59 23.28 18.72
N CYS A 227 1.05 23.02 17.52
CA CYS A 227 0.49 24.08 16.70
C CYS A 227 -0.79 24.66 17.31
N LYS A 228 -1.04 25.95 17.06
CA LYS A 228 -2.21 26.66 17.61
C LYS A 228 -3.54 26.28 16.96
N ASN A 229 -3.50 25.60 15.84
CA ASN A 229 -4.70 25.16 15.14
C ASN A 229 -5.16 23.81 15.70
N GLU A 230 -6.34 23.77 16.32
CA GLU A 230 -6.88 22.58 16.98
C GLU A 230 -7.06 21.39 16.02
N TYR A 231 -7.53 21.64 14.79
CA TYR A 231 -7.74 20.59 13.81
C TYR A 231 -6.41 19.91 13.39
N LEU A 232 -5.37 20.68 13.11
CA LEU A 232 -4.05 20.16 12.77
C LEU A 232 -3.41 19.46 13.96
N HIS A 233 -3.56 20.01 15.18
CA HIS A 233 -3.11 19.35 16.41
C HIS A 233 -3.81 18.01 16.63
N GLN A 234 -5.12 17.92 16.44
CA GLN A 234 -5.85 16.64 16.53
C GLN A 234 -5.39 15.63 15.47
N LEU A 235 -5.15 16.08 14.22
CA LEU A 235 -4.60 15.20 13.17
C LEU A 235 -3.20 14.71 13.54
N SER A 236 -2.32 15.57 14.08
CA SER A 236 -0.98 15.15 14.49
C SER A 236 -1.02 14.10 15.59
N ASN A 237 -1.95 14.21 16.54
CA ASN A 237 -2.12 13.23 17.63
C ASN A 237 -2.60 11.85 17.12
N GLN A 238 -3.29 11.79 15.99
CA GLN A 238 -3.70 10.53 15.35
C GLN A 238 -2.54 9.83 14.63
N LEU A 239 -1.44 10.54 14.33
CA LEU A 239 -0.27 9.93 13.72
C LEU A 239 0.51 9.11 14.73
N THR A 240 0.85 7.87 14.37
CA THR A 240 1.68 6.98 15.18
C THR A 240 3.11 7.00 14.65
N ASN A 241 4.09 7.16 15.53
CA ASN A 241 5.51 7.24 15.15
C ASN A 241 6.10 5.94 14.60
N CYS A 242 5.50 4.79 14.91
CA CYS A 242 5.96 3.46 14.48
C CYS A 242 7.47 3.22 14.70
N GLU A 243 8.03 3.68 15.83
CA GLU A 243 9.48 3.68 16.13
C GLU A 243 10.11 2.31 15.95
N VAL A 244 9.50 1.26 16.51
CA VAL A 244 10.02 -0.13 16.42
C VAL A 244 10.14 -0.60 14.97
N ALA A 245 9.14 -0.29 14.14
CA ALA A 245 9.17 -0.68 12.73
C ALA A 245 10.25 0.11 11.97
N LYS A 246 10.33 1.41 12.21
CA LYS A 246 11.34 2.31 11.62
C LYS A 246 12.74 1.85 11.96
N GLU A 247 13.03 1.64 13.24
CA GLU A 247 14.33 1.16 13.73
C GLU A 247 14.70 -0.19 13.12
N LYS A 248 13.76 -1.16 13.12
CA LYS A 248 14.01 -2.47 12.54
C LYS A 248 14.34 -2.40 11.05
N ILE A 249 13.66 -1.54 10.30
CA ILE A 249 13.95 -1.37 8.87
C ILE A 249 15.34 -0.76 8.66
N SER A 250 15.64 0.35 9.34
CA SER A 250 16.90 1.10 9.19
C SER A 250 18.12 0.32 9.65
N THR A 251 18.00 -0.48 10.71
CA THR A 251 19.10 -1.31 11.21
C THR A 251 19.32 -2.55 10.35
N THR A 252 18.26 -3.14 9.77
CA THR A 252 18.35 -4.41 9.05
C THR A 252 18.72 -4.25 7.59
N LEU A 253 18.18 -3.25 6.90
CA LEU A 253 18.40 -3.06 5.47
C LEU A 253 19.58 -2.13 5.18
N LEU A 254 20.23 -2.36 4.03
CA LEU A 254 21.18 -1.41 3.47
C LEU A 254 20.46 -0.09 3.11
N ASP A 255 21.20 1.03 3.08
CA ASP A 255 20.65 2.35 2.71
C ASP A 255 20.15 2.40 1.27
N GLN A 256 20.78 1.63 0.39
CA GLN A 256 20.41 1.48 -1.02
C GLN A 256 20.27 0.00 -1.38
N PRO A 257 19.21 -0.65 -0.94
CA PRO A 257 19.03 -2.07 -1.24
C PRO A 257 18.69 -2.27 -2.73
N PRO A 258 18.95 -3.47 -3.28
CA PRO A 258 18.55 -3.81 -4.63
C PRO A 258 17.02 -3.74 -4.81
N ALA A 259 16.57 -3.60 -6.05
CA ALA A 259 15.14 -3.49 -6.35
C ALA A 259 14.36 -4.76 -6.03
N THR A 260 15.00 -5.93 -6.13
CA THR A 260 14.40 -7.25 -5.90
C THR A 260 15.24 -8.12 -4.97
N THR A 261 14.64 -9.15 -4.39
CA THR A 261 15.30 -10.10 -3.49
C THR A 261 16.16 -11.13 -4.22
N VAL A 262 16.00 -11.31 -5.55
CA VAL A 262 16.57 -12.42 -6.33
C VAL A 262 18.10 -12.53 -6.21
N LYS A 263 18.80 -11.39 -6.20
CA LYS A 263 20.27 -11.38 -6.12
C LYS A 263 20.81 -11.31 -4.69
N GLY A 264 19.96 -11.28 -3.67
CA GLY A 264 20.40 -11.06 -2.30
C GLY A 264 21.03 -9.68 -2.07
N GLY A 265 21.87 -9.55 -1.03
CA GLY A 265 22.66 -8.33 -0.78
C GLY A 265 21.84 -7.14 -0.31
N PHE A 266 20.76 -7.33 0.43
CA PHE A 266 19.91 -6.24 0.96
C PHE A 266 19.91 -6.14 2.51
N ILE A 267 20.40 -7.17 3.20
CA ILE A 267 20.54 -7.18 4.67
C ILE A 267 21.94 -6.67 5.02
N ARG A 268 22.05 -5.82 6.05
CA ARG A 268 23.33 -5.37 6.60
C ARG A 268 24.11 -6.53 7.20
N ASP A 269 25.44 -6.40 7.20
CA ASP A 269 26.31 -7.32 7.94
C ASP A 269 26.12 -7.16 9.45
N GLY A 270 26.30 -8.23 10.20
CA GLY A 270 26.14 -8.23 11.66
C GLY A 270 24.70 -8.43 12.16
N ILE A 271 23.72 -8.54 11.26
CA ILE A 271 22.30 -8.74 11.64
C ILE A 271 21.94 -10.21 11.81
N HIS A 272 22.54 -11.09 11.01
CA HIS A 272 22.24 -12.51 11.03
C HIS A 272 23.55 -13.33 10.90
N THR A 273 23.99 -13.91 12.00
CA THR A 273 25.29 -14.59 12.12
C THR A 273 25.49 -15.67 11.05
N GLU A 274 24.47 -16.52 10.85
CA GLU A 274 24.53 -17.58 9.84
C GLU A 274 24.64 -17.02 8.41
N LEU A 275 23.97 -15.92 8.11
CA LEU A 275 24.07 -15.25 6.81
C LEU A 275 25.49 -14.70 6.60
N ASP A 276 26.09 -14.12 7.63
CA ASP A 276 27.44 -13.57 7.56
C ASP A 276 28.48 -14.68 7.42
N GLU A 277 28.31 -15.81 8.11
CA GLU A 277 29.13 -17.02 7.91
C GLU A 277 29.05 -17.54 6.46
N LEU A 278 27.84 -17.65 5.90
CA LEU A 278 27.64 -18.07 4.51
C LEU A 278 28.25 -17.09 3.50
N ARG A 279 28.18 -15.78 3.77
CA ARG A 279 28.86 -14.76 2.95
C ARG A 279 30.38 -14.91 3.01
N ASN A 280 30.94 -15.12 4.20
CA ASN A 280 32.36 -15.33 4.39
C ASN A 280 32.85 -16.61 3.66
N ILE A 281 32.10 -17.71 3.74
CA ILE A 281 32.40 -18.93 2.99
C ILE A 281 32.33 -18.66 1.47
N SER A 282 31.31 -17.94 1.00
CA SER A 282 31.17 -17.63 -0.42
C SER A 282 32.24 -16.68 -0.95
N SER A 283 32.68 -15.70 -0.18
CA SER A 283 33.76 -14.78 -0.54
C SER A 283 35.13 -15.45 -0.41
N GLY A 284 35.35 -16.16 0.69
CA GLY A 284 36.58 -16.95 0.90
C GLY A 284 36.78 -18.05 -0.14
N GLY A 285 35.70 -18.67 -0.61
CA GLY A 285 35.74 -19.62 -1.73
C GLY A 285 36.23 -18.99 -3.04
N LYS A 286 35.86 -17.73 -3.33
CA LYS A 286 36.40 -17.00 -4.50
C LYS A 286 37.87 -16.65 -4.38
N GLU A 287 38.33 -16.25 -3.22
CA GLU A 287 39.73 -15.98 -2.94
C GLU A 287 40.58 -17.28 -3.03
N TYR A 288 40.06 -18.36 -2.47
CA TYR A 288 40.70 -19.69 -2.59
C TYR A 288 40.82 -20.15 -4.06
N LEU A 289 39.77 -20.00 -4.84
CA LEU A 289 39.78 -20.32 -6.26
C LEU A 289 40.77 -19.45 -7.06
N ALA A 290 40.88 -18.16 -6.73
CA ALA A 290 41.86 -17.27 -7.34
C ALA A 290 43.30 -17.64 -6.96
N GLN A 291 43.55 -18.00 -5.69
CA GLN A 291 44.84 -18.51 -5.24
C GLN A 291 45.20 -19.87 -5.91
N LEU A 292 44.23 -20.79 -6.01
CA LEU A 292 44.38 -22.05 -6.68
C LEU A 292 44.73 -21.82 -8.16
N GLN A 293 44.03 -20.94 -8.86
CA GLN A 293 44.32 -20.62 -10.26
C GLN A 293 45.75 -20.08 -10.44
N ASN A 294 46.21 -19.20 -9.57
CA ASN A 294 47.54 -18.64 -9.61
C ASN A 294 48.59 -19.69 -9.32
N ASN A 295 48.39 -20.55 -8.33
CA ASN A 295 49.30 -21.61 -7.96
C ASN A 295 49.45 -22.66 -9.09
N GLU A 296 48.34 -23.09 -9.67
CA GLU A 296 48.33 -24.02 -10.78
C GLU A 296 48.96 -23.40 -12.05
N ALA A 297 48.71 -22.13 -12.33
CA ALA A 297 49.33 -21.41 -13.43
C ALA A 297 50.88 -21.34 -13.27
N LEU A 298 51.37 -21.13 -12.03
CA LEU A 298 52.79 -21.12 -11.70
C LEU A 298 53.44 -22.51 -11.82
N GLN A 299 52.76 -23.56 -11.33
CA GLN A 299 53.27 -24.93 -11.36
C GLN A 299 53.32 -25.51 -12.78
N THR A 300 52.27 -25.19 -13.57
CA THR A 300 52.16 -25.71 -14.96
C THR A 300 52.87 -24.84 -16.00
N GLY A 301 53.21 -23.60 -15.64
CA GLY A 301 53.77 -22.62 -16.59
C GLY A 301 52.73 -22.06 -17.57
N ILE A 302 51.42 -22.35 -17.36
CA ILE A 302 50.35 -21.97 -18.25
C ILE A 302 49.69 -20.69 -17.69
N SER A 303 50.14 -19.55 -18.17
CA SER A 303 49.62 -18.23 -17.72
C SER A 303 48.17 -17.95 -18.13
N SER A 304 47.63 -18.68 -19.10
CA SER A 304 46.27 -18.58 -19.61
C SER A 304 45.25 -19.50 -18.89
N LEU A 305 45.67 -20.23 -17.86
CA LEU A 305 44.83 -21.14 -17.09
C LEU A 305 43.71 -20.35 -16.39
N LYS A 306 42.46 -20.79 -16.55
CA LYS A 306 41.30 -20.22 -15.91
C LYS A 306 40.50 -21.26 -15.16
N ILE A 307 39.86 -20.86 -14.07
CA ILE A 307 38.87 -21.68 -13.39
C ILE A 307 37.49 -21.18 -13.82
N GLY A 308 36.71 -22.04 -14.46
CA GLY A 308 35.34 -21.80 -14.83
C GLY A 308 34.36 -22.60 -13.94
N TYR A 309 33.09 -22.22 -13.97
CA TYR A 309 32.00 -22.95 -13.32
C TYR A 309 30.88 -23.22 -14.32
N ASN A 310 30.37 -24.43 -14.28
CA ASN A 310 29.27 -24.89 -15.10
C ASN A 310 28.29 -25.68 -14.24
N ASN A 311 26.99 -25.44 -14.45
CA ASN A 311 25.91 -26.05 -13.65
C ASN A 311 25.84 -27.59 -13.78
N VAL A 312 26.47 -28.18 -14.79
CA VAL A 312 26.47 -29.63 -15.03
C VAL A 312 27.68 -30.29 -14.39
N TYR A 313 28.89 -29.71 -14.55
CA TYR A 313 30.15 -30.28 -14.12
C TYR A 313 30.77 -29.65 -12.86
N GLY A 314 30.20 -28.55 -12.38
CA GLY A 314 30.78 -27.76 -11.28
C GLY A 314 31.97 -26.93 -11.73
N TYR A 315 32.97 -26.78 -10.86
CA TYR A 315 34.21 -26.06 -11.18
C TYR A 315 35.11 -26.92 -12.07
N TYR A 316 35.72 -26.28 -13.08
CA TYR A 316 36.65 -26.89 -14.02
C TYR A 316 37.82 -25.98 -14.34
N LEU A 317 38.94 -26.56 -14.71
CA LEU A 317 40.12 -25.84 -15.20
C LEU A 317 40.04 -25.75 -16.73
N GLU A 318 40.20 -24.58 -17.27
CA GLU A 318 40.20 -24.30 -18.69
C GLU A 318 41.60 -23.92 -19.14
N VAL A 319 42.10 -24.66 -20.14
CA VAL A 319 43.40 -24.42 -20.79
C VAL A 319 43.14 -24.18 -22.27
N THR A 320 43.77 -23.15 -22.84
CA THR A 320 43.66 -22.85 -24.27
C THR A 320 44.40 -23.88 -25.10
N HIS A 321 43.94 -24.15 -26.32
CA HIS A 321 44.53 -25.13 -27.24
C HIS A 321 46.00 -24.89 -27.63
N ALA A 322 46.59 -23.78 -27.17
CA ALA A 322 47.99 -23.43 -27.40
C ALA A 322 48.96 -24.10 -26.41
N HIS A 323 48.44 -24.79 -25.38
CA HIS A 323 49.19 -25.48 -24.34
C HIS A 323 48.69 -26.96 -24.18
#